data_03109b414aeda9defec8c7f538784cb3
#
_entry.id   03109b414aeda9defec8c7f538784cb3
#
_cell.length_a   1.000
_cell.length_b   1.000
_cell.length_c   1.000
_cell.angle_alpha   90.00
_cell.angle_beta   90.00
_cell.angle_gamma   90.00
#
_symmetry.space_group_name_H-M   'P 1'
#
loop_
_entity.id
_entity.type
_entity.pdbx_description
1 polymer ?
#
loop_
_entity_poly.entity_id
_entity_poly.type
_entity_poly.pdbx_seq_one_letter_code
_entity_poly.pdbx_strand_id
1 'polypeptide(L)'
;VAAPAASGAWRVQLGAFGVPGNAEALWNRVKGRAELAGRSRLLTPAGRVTKLQAGGFASQADAQSACSRLSAAGFTCIVTRN
;
A
#
# COMPACT_ATOMS: atom_id res chain seq x y z
N VAL A 1 2.51 -19.59 -12.05
CA VAL A 1 3.44 -18.49 -11.90
C VAL A 1 2.90 -17.46 -10.94
N ALA A 2 3.71 -17.08 -10.00
CA ALA A 2 3.33 -16.06 -9.06
C ALA A 2 3.06 -14.74 -9.78
N ALA A 3 2.10 -13.99 -9.30
CA ALA A 3 1.81 -12.68 -9.83
C ALA A 3 3.03 -11.77 -9.60
N PRO A 4 3.66 -11.24 -10.64
CA PRO A 4 4.86 -10.43 -10.46
C PRO A 4 4.65 -9.21 -9.56
N ALA A 5 3.48 -8.61 -9.62
CA ALA A 5 3.17 -7.43 -8.82
C ALA A 5 3.21 -7.71 -7.32
N ALA A 6 2.98 -8.98 -6.92
CA ALA A 6 2.97 -9.37 -5.52
C ALA A 6 4.29 -9.98 -5.07
N SER A 7 5.30 -10.04 -5.93
CA SER A 7 6.53 -10.79 -5.64
C SER A 7 7.57 -9.99 -4.88
N GLY A 8 7.45 -8.68 -4.76
CA GLY A 8 8.44 -7.86 -4.08
C GLY A 8 8.32 -7.95 -2.57
N ALA A 9 9.47 -7.79 -1.88
CA ALA A 9 9.53 -7.82 -0.43
C ALA A 9 9.12 -6.49 0.21
N TRP A 10 9.00 -5.44 -0.56
CA TRP A 10 8.71 -4.10 -0.07
C TRP A 10 7.25 -3.74 -0.28
N ARG A 11 6.74 -2.98 0.66
CA ARG A 11 5.36 -2.51 0.59
C ARG A 11 5.26 -1.08 1.13
N VAL A 12 4.17 -0.41 0.80
CA VAL A 12 3.88 0.91 1.33
C VAL A 12 2.63 0.83 2.19
N GLN A 13 2.66 1.43 3.36
CA GLN A 13 1.52 1.48 4.26
C GLN A 13 0.77 2.79 4.03
N LEU A 14 -0.50 2.67 3.70
CA LEU A 14 -1.34 3.82 3.34
C LEU A 14 -2.14 4.34 4.52
N GLY A 15 -2.27 3.56 5.57
CA GLY A 15 -2.97 3.98 6.75
C GLY A 15 -3.31 2.82 7.66
N ALA A 16 -3.84 3.15 8.84
CA ALA A 16 -4.34 2.18 9.80
C ALA A 16 -5.73 2.63 10.24
N PHE A 17 -6.69 1.72 10.21
CA PHE A 17 -8.09 2.07 10.39
C PHE A 17 -8.73 1.19 11.44
N GLY A 18 -9.46 1.80 12.36
CA GLY A 18 -10.25 1.05 13.35
C GLY A 18 -11.48 0.38 12.75
N VAL A 19 -11.94 0.89 11.61
CA VAL A 19 -13.07 0.32 10.87
C VAL A 19 -12.54 -0.20 9.53
N PRO A 20 -12.60 -1.52 9.28
CA PRO A 20 -12.06 -2.09 8.04
C PRO A 20 -12.66 -1.49 6.76
N GLY A 21 -13.92 -1.09 6.80
CA GLY A 21 -14.54 -0.44 5.65
C GLY A 21 -13.87 0.86 5.23
N ASN A 22 -13.25 1.57 6.17
CA ASN A 22 -12.51 2.79 5.85
C ASN A 22 -11.23 2.47 5.06
N ALA A 23 -10.58 1.35 5.37
CA ALA A 23 -9.41 0.92 4.61
C ALA A 23 -9.80 0.59 3.17
N GLU A 24 -10.92 -0.10 2.97
CA GLU A 24 -11.42 -0.40 1.63
C GLU A 24 -11.78 0.87 0.86
N ALA A 25 -12.40 1.83 1.53
CA ALA A 25 -12.75 3.09 0.91
C ALA A 25 -11.51 3.84 0.42
N LEU A 26 -10.45 3.86 1.24
CA LEU A 26 -9.20 4.48 0.82
C LEU A 26 -8.58 3.72 -0.36
N TRP A 27 -8.59 2.41 -0.32
CA TRP A 27 -8.05 1.61 -1.42
C TRP A 27 -8.78 1.92 -2.73
N ASN A 28 -10.11 2.04 -2.67
CA ASN A 28 -10.90 2.37 -3.86
C ASN A 28 -10.54 3.74 -4.43
N ARG A 29 -10.06 4.66 -3.60
CA ARG A 29 -9.63 5.97 -4.04
C ARG A 29 -8.25 5.95 -4.69
N VAL A 30 -7.37 5.04 -4.28
CA VAL A 30 -5.97 5.05 -4.71
C VAL A 30 -5.62 3.95 -5.71
N LYS A 31 -6.42 2.90 -5.81
CA LYS A 31 -6.09 1.73 -6.63
C LYS A 31 -5.90 2.05 -8.11
N GLY A 32 -6.51 3.13 -8.59
CA GLY A 32 -6.39 3.54 -9.98
C GLY A 32 -5.17 4.41 -10.26
N ARG A 33 -4.40 4.76 -9.25
CA ARG A 33 -3.22 5.58 -9.45
C ARG A 33 -2.09 4.76 -10.06
N ALA A 34 -1.28 5.40 -10.88
CA ALA A 34 -0.17 4.72 -11.56
C ALA A 34 0.80 4.06 -10.58
N GLU A 35 1.04 4.69 -9.41
CA GLU A 35 1.94 4.17 -8.40
C GLU A 35 1.47 2.83 -7.84
N LEU A 36 0.17 2.59 -7.83
CA LEU A 36 -0.41 1.40 -7.22
C LEU A 36 -1.01 0.45 -8.24
N ALA A 37 -0.97 0.79 -9.51
CA ALA A 37 -1.48 -0.08 -10.57
C ALA A 37 -0.72 -1.41 -10.56
N GLY A 38 -1.46 -2.52 -10.52
CA GLY A 38 -0.86 -3.84 -10.47
C GLY A 38 -0.29 -4.25 -9.13
N ARG A 39 -0.44 -3.43 -8.10
CA ARG A 39 0.05 -3.78 -6.76
C ARG A 39 -1.01 -4.54 -5.97
N SER A 40 -0.55 -5.36 -5.03
CA SER A 40 -1.45 -6.16 -4.19
C SER A 40 -1.95 -5.34 -3.03
N ARG A 41 -3.26 -5.40 -2.80
CA ARG A 41 -3.84 -4.83 -1.58
C ARG A 41 -3.58 -5.79 -0.43
N LEU A 42 -3.06 -5.26 0.67
CA LEU A 42 -2.79 -6.04 1.87
C LEU A 42 -3.52 -5.39 3.04
N LEU A 43 -4.33 -6.18 3.72
CA LEU A 43 -5.00 -5.75 4.95
C LEU A 43 -4.41 -6.56 6.09
N THR A 44 -3.66 -5.90 6.96
CA THR A 44 -2.94 -6.57 8.04
C THR A 44 -3.54 -6.15 9.39
N PRO A 45 -4.15 -7.07 10.12
CA PRO A 45 -4.65 -6.76 11.45
C PRO A 45 -3.50 -6.43 12.40
N ALA A 46 -3.70 -5.41 13.22
CA ALA A 46 -2.72 -5.00 14.22
C ALA A 46 -3.47 -4.47 15.43
N GLY A 47 -3.77 -5.35 16.40
CA GLY A 47 -4.58 -4.97 17.55
C GLY A 47 -5.99 -4.59 17.13
N ARG A 48 -6.39 -3.36 17.42
CA ARG A 48 -7.72 -2.86 17.10
C ARG A 48 -7.83 -2.21 15.75
N VAL A 49 -6.73 -2.14 15.01
CA VAL A 49 -6.71 -1.48 13.71
C VAL A 49 -6.35 -2.46 12.62
N THR A 50 -6.75 -2.11 11.40
CA THR A 50 -6.35 -2.83 10.19
C THR A 50 -5.47 -1.91 9.38
N LYS A 51 -4.27 -2.36 9.09
CA LYS A 51 -3.32 -1.59 8.28
C LYS A 51 -3.60 -1.84 6.81
N LEU A 52 -3.73 -0.77 6.04
CA LEU A 52 -3.85 -0.87 4.60
C LEU A 52 -2.48 -0.69 3.98
N GLN A 53 -2.03 -1.69 3.24
CA GLN A 53 -0.73 -1.68 2.59
C GLN A 53 -0.88 -2.06 1.13
N ALA A 54 0.06 -1.59 0.30
CA ALA A 54 0.18 -2.02 -1.08
C ALA A 54 1.54 -2.70 -1.25
N GLY A 55 1.53 -3.94 -1.69
CA GLY A 55 2.75 -4.74 -1.82
C GLY A 55 3.19 -4.94 -3.26
N GLY A 56 4.30 -5.65 -3.41
CA GLY A 56 4.80 -5.99 -4.73
C GLY A 56 5.86 -5.04 -5.26
N PHE A 57 6.44 -4.20 -4.40
CA PHE A 57 7.55 -3.35 -4.80
C PHE A 57 8.86 -4.15 -4.73
N ALA A 58 9.62 -4.10 -5.80
CA ALA A 58 10.83 -4.91 -5.92
C ALA A 58 11.97 -4.40 -5.04
N SER A 59 12.01 -3.10 -4.75
CA SER A 59 13.09 -2.49 -3.99
C SER A 59 12.57 -1.38 -3.11
N GLN A 60 13.40 -0.98 -2.14
CA GLN A 60 13.10 0.18 -1.31
C GLN A 60 12.94 1.43 -2.15
N ALA A 61 13.77 1.59 -3.16
CA ALA A 61 13.71 2.77 -4.03
C ALA A 61 12.37 2.86 -4.76
N ASP A 62 11.85 1.74 -5.25
CA ASP A 62 10.56 1.71 -5.91
C ASP A 62 9.42 2.08 -4.96
N ALA A 63 9.45 1.51 -3.76
CA ALA A 63 8.45 1.82 -2.74
C ALA A 63 8.54 3.30 -2.32
N GLN A 64 9.75 3.80 -2.15
CA GLN A 64 9.99 5.19 -1.77
C GLN A 64 9.46 6.16 -2.84
N SER A 65 9.68 5.84 -4.09
CA SER A 65 9.21 6.63 -5.21
C SER A 65 7.69 6.72 -5.23
N ALA A 66 7.03 5.57 -5.05
CA ALA A 66 5.57 5.53 -4.97
C ALA A 66 5.07 6.33 -3.76
N CYS A 67 5.73 6.18 -2.62
CA CYS A 67 5.37 6.92 -1.42
C CYS A 67 5.49 8.43 -1.62
N SER A 68 6.54 8.89 -2.26
CA SER A 68 6.73 10.31 -2.52
C SER A 68 5.58 10.89 -3.33
N ARG A 69 5.14 10.16 -4.34
CA ARG A 69 4.02 10.59 -5.18
C ARG A 69 2.70 10.59 -4.44
N LEU A 70 2.48 9.56 -3.61
CA LEU A 70 1.26 9.48 -2.83
C LEU A 70 1.20 10.57 -1.77
N SER A 71 2.32 10.88 -1.13
CA SER A 71 2.39 11.97 -0.16
C SER A 71 2.12 13.31 -0.82
N ALA A 72 2.65 13.52 -2.01
CA ALA A 72 2.40 14.75 -2.77
C ALA A 72 0.92 14.90 -3.13
N ALA A 73 0.20 13.79 -3.28
CA ALA A 73 -1.22 13.80 -3.56
C ALA A 73 -2.09 13.89 -2.30
N GLY A 74 -1.48 13.98 -1.13
CA GLY A 74 -2.20 14.12 0.13
C GLY A 74 -2.51 12.82 0.86
N PHE A 75 -1.94 11.71 0.41
CA PHE A 75 -2.15 10.41 1.07
C PHE A 75 -1.00 10.10 2.02
N THR A 76 -1.33 9.47 3.15
CA THR A 76 -0.32 8.96 4.05
C THR A 76 0.41 7.80 3.39
N CYS A 77 1.72 7.76 3.51
CA CYS A 77 2.50 6.67 2.95
C CYS A 77 3.76 6.43 3.77
N ILE A 78 3.97 5.18 4.14
CA ILE A 78 5.15 4.75 4.88
C ILE A 78 5.73 3.54 4.17
N VAL A 79 7.02 3.57 3.84
CA VAL A 79 7.70 2.42 3.26
C VAL A 79 7.93 1.39 4.36
N THR A 80 7.57 0.15 4.09
CA THR A 80 7.77 -0.93 5.04
C THR A 80 8.23 -2.18 4.30
N ARG A 81 8.75 -3.13 5.03
CA ARG A 81 9.26 -4.38 4.49
C ARG A 81 8.51 -5.56 5.08
N ASN A 82 8.43 -6.62 4.31
CA ASN A 82 7.84 -7.88 4.79
C ASN A 82 8.57 -8.41 6.02
#